data_f6bbee71de11cb788a27c85dad840e42
#
_entry.id   f6bbee71de11cb788a27c85dad840e42
#
_cell.length_a   1.000
_cell.length_b   1.000
_cell.length_c   1.000
_cell.angle_alpha   90.00
_cell.angle_beta   90.00
_cell.angle_gamma   90.00
#
_symmetry.space_group_name_H-M   'P 1'
#
loop_
_entity.id
_entity.type
_entity.pdbx_description
1 polymer ?
#
loop_
_entity_poly.entity_id
_entity_poly.type
_entity_poly.pdbx_seq_one_letter_code
_entity_poly.pdbx_strand_id
1 'polypeptide(L)'
;MITVKIIEQDRKDDINIKHYPFKLFGLMLPSYNNGKWDHTEIVFPPENHTEMCFPDENYNYDEMAKKHIFIGAYDGDKCVGLAIMRHDMFKYMYLYDLKVNPDCRSKGIGAMLLEECKKVAKDNGYIGVYTQGQDNNLGACRFYLKCGFEIGGLNTHVYNGTSQENKKDIFFYYTNK
;
A
#
# COMPACT_ATOMS: atom_id res chain seq x y z
N MET A 1 20.69 -10.57 -3.60
CA MET A 1 19.85 -10.14 -4.76
C MET A 1 18.41 -10.33 -4.37
N ILE A 2 17.59 -9.28 -4.47
CA ILE A 2 16.17 -9.37 -4.09
C ILE A 2 15.39 -10.13 -5.16
N THR A 3 14.60 -11.11 -4.73
CA THR A 3 13.64 -11.84 -5.57
C THR A 3 12.22 -11.55 -5.07
N VAL A 4 11.26 -11.39 -6.00
CA VAL A 4 9.84 -11.22 -5.67
C VAL A 4 9.06 -12.41 -6.21
N LYS A 5 8.23 -13.03 -5.36
CA LYS A 5 7.44 -14.21 -5.71
C LYS A 5 6.18 -14.33 -4.87
N ILE A 6 5.24 -15.14 -5.34
CA ILE A 6 4.05 -15.53 -4.58
C ILE A 6 4.50 -16.32 -3.33
N ILE A 7 3.87 -16.03 -2.20
CA ILE A 7 4.01 -16.78 -0.95
C ILE A 7 3.02 -17.95 -0.98
N GLU A 8 3.54 -19.15 -1.04
CA GLU A 8 2.74 -20.37 -1.01
C GLU A 8 2.64 -20.94 0.41
N GLN A 9 1.92 -22.06 0.58
CA GLN A 9 1.62 -22.70 1.85
C GLN A 9 2.86 -23.04 2.68
N ASP A 10 3.96 -23.45 2.03
CA ASP A 10 5.22 -23.80 2.68
C ASP A 10 5.95 -22.59 3.32
N ARG A 11 5.55 -21.39 2.93
CA ARG A 11 6.09 -20.11 3.42
C ARG A 11 5.04 -19.24 4.11
N LYS A 12 3.92 -19.82 4.52
CA LYS A 12 2.75 -19.10 5.06
C LYS A 12 3.04 -18.13 6.21
N ASP A 13 4.06 -18.40 7.01
CA ASP A 13 4.43 -17.53 8.15
C ASP A 13 5.04 -16.20 7.69
N ASP A 14 5.55 -16.14 6.46
CA ASP A 14 6.13 -14.92 5.88
C ASP A 14 5.10 -13.80 5.64
N ILE A 15 3.80 -14.08 5.71
CA ILE A 15 2.75 -13.05 5.61
C ILE A 15 2.64 -12.17 6.85
N ASN A 16 3.31 -12.53 7.95
CA ASN A 16 3.24 -11.82 9.22
C ASN A 16 4.52 -10.99 9.49
N ILE A 17 5.00 -10.26 8.47
CA ILE A 17 6.02 -9.24 8.68
C ILE A 17 5.49 -8.17 9.64
N LYS A 18 6.28 -7.83 10.66
CA LYS A 18 5.93 -6.79 11.63
C LYS A 18 5.74 -5.43 10.98
N HIS A 19 4.86 -4.64 11.55
CA HIS A 19 4.82 -3.21 11.27
C HIS A 19 5.99 -2.49 11.96
N TYR A 20 6.48 -1.47 11.29
CA TYR A 20 7.52 -0.60 11.81
C TYR A 20 7.08 0.86 11.71
N PRO A 21 7.52 1.70 12.63
CA PRO A 21 7.21 3.11 12.59
C PRO A 21 7.57 3.75 11.24
N PHE A 22 6.77 4.71 10.83
CA PHE A 22 7.01 5.56 9.67
C PHE A 22 6.77 7.02 10.02
N LYS A 23 7.50 7.89 9.35
CA LYS A 23 7.49 9.32 9.63
C LYS A 23 6.26 9.97 9.00
N LEU A 24 5.58 10.79 9.78
CA LEU A 24 4.54 11.72 9.34
C LEU A 24 5.15 13.12 9.24
N PHE A 25 5.37 13.59 8.01
CA PHE A 25 6.08 14.83 7.74
C PHE A 25 5.29 15.80 6.87
N GLY A 26 4.02 15.52 6.61
CA GLY A 26 3.17 16.38 5.80
C GLY A 26 1.83 15.75 5.48
N LEU A 27 1.04 16.49 4.69
CA LEU A 27 -0.29 16.11 4.22
C LEU A 27 -0.34 16.18 2.70
N MET A 28 -1.08 15.28 2.07
CA MET A 28 -1.53 15.41 0.69
C MET A 28 -3.00 15.84 0.69
N LEU A 29 -3.30 16.91 -0.04
CA LEU A 29 -4.64 17.51 -0.15
C LEU A 29 -5.17 17.34 -1.57
N PRO A 30 -5.92 16.26 -1.85
CA PRO A 30 -6.53 16.06 -3.17
C PRO A 30 -7.62 17.10 -3.45
N SER A 31 -7.75 17.46 -4.71
CA SER A 31 -8.83 18.28 -5.24
C SER A 31 -9.37 17.71 -6.54
N TYR A 32 -10.68 17.83 -6.76
CA TYR A 32 -11.33 17.38 -7.98
C TYR A 32 -12.00 18.55 -8.66
N ASN A 33 -11.47 18.97 -9.80
CA ASN A 33 -11.95 20.12 -10.54
C ASN A 33 -12.06 19.81 -12.04
N ASN A 34 -13.18 20.19 -12.66
CA ASN A 34 -13.41 20.01 -14.09
C ASN A 34 -13.16 18.57 -14.61
N GLY A 35 -13.56 17.57 -13.81
CA GLY A 35 -13.40 16.16 -14.19
C GLY A 35 -12.00 15.58 -13.96
N LYS A 36 -11.10 16.31 -13.30
CA LYS A 36 -9.72 15.89 -13.06
C LYS A 36 -9.34 15.97 -11.60
N TRP A 37 -8.60 14.98 -11.14
CA TRP A 37 -7.92 15.01 -9.86
C TRP A 37 -6.60 15.75 -9.96
N ASP A 38 -6.31 16.54 -8.93
CA ASP A 38 -5.03 17.20 -8.66
C ASP A 38 -4.77 17.15 -7.16
N HIS A 39 -3.63 17.59 -6.70
CA HIS A 39 -3.32 17.69 -5.27
C HIS A 39 -2.35 18.83 -4.99
N THR A 40 -2.39 19.29 -3.76
CA THR A 40 -1.35 20.11 -3.14
C THR A 40 -0.76 19.35 -1.95
N GLU A 41 0.41 19.76 -1.51
CA GLU A 41 1.09 19.17 -0.37
C GLU A 41 1.39 20.23 0.69
N ILE A 42 1.22 19.86 1.95
CA ILE A 42 1.73 20.62 3.10
C ILE A 42 2.88 19.80 3.67
N VAL A 43 4.10 20.30 3.57
CA VAL A 43 5.27 19.69 4.19
C VAL A 43 5.52 20.38 5.52
N PHE A 44 5.57 19.61 6.60
CA PHE A 44 5.82 20.15 7.93
C PHE A 44 7.31 20.45 8.14
N PRO A 45 7.64 21.48 8.91
CA PRO A 45 9.01 21.70 9.35
C PRO A 45 9.48 20.53 10.26
N PRO A 46 10.78 20.24 10.32
CA PRO A 46 11.31 19.04 10.99
C PRO A 46 10.87 18.88 12.46
N GLU A 47 10.70 19.98 13.18
CA GLU A 47 10.24 20.00 14.58
C GLU A 47 8.79 19.51 14.77
N ASN A 48 7.99 19.53 13.71
CA ASN A 48 6.60 19.06 13.71
C ASN A 48 6.46 17.65 13.11
N HIS A 49 7.56 16.98 12.79
CA HIS A 49 7.51 15.60 12.35
C HIS A 49 7.12 14.68 13.51
N THR A 50 6.25 13.73 13.24
CA THR A 50 5.86 12.68 14.20
C THR A 50 6.07 11.31 13.57
N GLU A 51 5.85 10.26 14.36
CA GLU A 51 5.88 8.88 13.89
C GLU A 51 4.54 8.20 14.17
N MET A 52 4.20 7.24 13.33
CA MET A 52 3.06 6.36 13.49
C MET A 52 3.46 4.94 13.16
N CYS A 53 2.88 3.98 13.87
CA CYS A 53 3.02 2.55 13.61
C CYS A 53 1.62 1.91 13.61
N PHE A 54 1.31 1.13 12.60
CA PHE A 54 0.11 0.29 12.63
C PHE A 54 0.34 -0.91 13.55
N PRO A 55 -0.70 -1.43 14.22
CA PRO A 55 -0.59 -2.67 14.98
C PRO A 55 -0.33 -3.87 14.06
N ASP A 56 0.36 -4.90 14.59
CA ASP A 56 0.52 -6.17 13.88
C ASP A 56 -0.84 -6.90 13.78
N GLU A 57 -1.16 -7.43 12.59
CA GLU A 57 -2.50 -7.98 12.30
C GLU A 57 -2.65 -9.47 12.63
N ASN A 58 -1.55 -10.24 12.71
CA ASN A 58 -1.57 -11.70 12.90
C ASN A 58 -2.46 -12.42 11.85
N TYR A 59 -2.15 -12.23 10.58
CA TYR A 59 -2.89 -12.80 9.48
C TYR A 59 -2.91 -14.33 9.51
N ASN A 60 -4.07 -14.93 9.25
CA ASN A 60 -4.23 -16.36 9.05
C ASN A 60 -4.21 -16.69 7.54
N TYR A 61 -3.14 -17.35 7.10
CA TYR A 61 -2.97 -17.69 5.69
C TYR A 61 -4.12 -18.54 5.14
N ASP A 62 -4.50 -19.61 5.86
CA ASP A 62 -5.47 -20.58 5.37
C ASP A 62 -6.88 -19.97 5.19
N GLU A 63 -7.23 -18.99 6.03
CA GLU A 63 -8.48 -18.26 5.90
C GLU A 63 -8.42 -17.22 4.78
N MET A 64 -7.32 -16.48 4.70
CA MET A 64 -7.17 -15.38 3.76
C MET A 64 -6.91 -15.84 2.33
N ALA A 65 -6.20 -16.95 2.12
CA ALA A 65 -5.83 -17.45 0.78
C ALA A 65 -7.02 -17.72 -0.15
N LYS A 66 -8.23 -17.83 0.40
CA LYS A 66 -9.48 -17.95 -0.37
C LYS A 66 -9.81 -16.71 -1.22
N LYS A 67 -9.35 -15.54 -0.78
CA LYS A 67 -9.65 -14.24 -1.41
C LYS A 67 -8.41 -13.34 -1.59
N HIS A 68 -7.26 -13.78 -1.12
CA HIS A 68 -6.03 -12.98 -1.14
C HIS A 68 -4.90 -13.73 -1.83
N ILE A 69 -4.01 -12.98 -2.43
CA ILE A 69 -2.75 -13.46 -2.99
C ILE A 69 -1.65 -12.71 -2.24
N PHE A 70 -0.66 -13.44 -1.74
CA PHE A 70 0.44 -12.91 -0.98
C PHE A 70 1.71 -12.89 -1.84
N ILE A 71 2.42 -11.78 -1.83
CA ILE A 71 3.61 -11.54 -2.63
C ILE A 71 4.73 -11.16 -1.68
N GLY A 72 5.80 -11.93 -1.64
CA GLY A 72 6.97 -11.69 -0.80
C GLY A 72 8.17 -11.18 -1.59
N ALA A 73 8.89 -10.23 -1.03
CA ALA A 73 10.23 -9.86 -1.47
C ALA A 73 11.26 -10.51 -0.54
N TYR A 74 12.24 -11.20 -1.13
CA TYR A 74 13.21 -12.01 -0.40
C TYR A 74 14.63 -11.54 -0.64
N ASP A 75 15.42 -11.46 0.43
CA ASP A 75 16.88 -11.37 0.40
C ASP A 75 17.45 -12.71 0.89
N GLY A 76 17.91 -13.55 -0.06
CA GLY A 76 18.11 -14.96 0.20
C GLY A 76 16.80 -15.64 0.64
N ASP A 77 16.82 -16.29 1.80
CA ASP A 77 15.65 -16.97 2.37
C ASP A 77 14.79 -16.06 3.26
N LYS A 78 15.26 -14.86 3.56
CA LYS A 78 14.56 -13.94 4.46
C LYS A 78 13.53 -13.10 3.70
N CYS A 79 12.26 -13.17 4.11
CA CYS A 79 11.24 -12.25 3.64
C CYS A 79 11.46 -10.84 4.22
N VAL A 80 11.69 -9.86 3.35
CA VAL A 80 12.00 -8.46 3.71
C VAL A 80 10.94 -7.47 3.23
N GLY A 81 9.94 -7.94 2.51
CA GLY A 81 8.82 -7.13 2.07
C GLY A 81 7.62 -8.01 1.73
N LEU A 82 6.43 -7.46 1.89
CA LEU A 82 5.15 -8.13 1.69
C LEU A 82 4.20 -7.21 0.95
N ALA A 83 3.48 -7.74 -0.02
CA ALA A 83 2.26 -7.16 -0.55
C ALA A 83 1.14 -8.19 -0.47
N ILE A 84 -0.05 -7.76 -0.08
CA ILE A 84 -1.24 -8.60 -0.02
C ILE A 84 -2.25 -8.03 -1.01
N MET A 85 -2.63 -8.83 -2.00
CA MET A 85 -3.66 -8.51 -2.97
C MET A 85 -4.97 -9.20 -2.60
N ARG A 86 -6.08 -8.50 -2.71
CA ARG A 86 -7.42 -9.06 -2.45
C ARG A 86 -8.28 -8.99 -3.70
N HIS A 87 -8.95 -10.09 -4.02
CA HIS A 87 -9.99 -10.11 -5.04
C HIS A 87 -11.15 -9.20 -4.64
N ASP A 88 -11.60 -8.35 -5.58
CA ASP A 88 -12.72 -7.43 -5.36
C ASP A 88 -13.79 -7.65 -6.42
N MET A 89 -15.00 -7.14 -6.16
CA MET A 89 -16.16 -7.28 -7.05
C MET A 89 -16.06 -6.44 -8.33
N PHE A 90 -15.24 -5.38 -8.32
CA PHE A 90 -15.04 -4.51 -9.47
C PHE A 90 -13.81 -4.90 -10.30
N LYS A 91 -13.47 -4.10 -11.27
CA LYS A 91 -12.43 -4.40 -12.27
C LYS A 91 -11.01 -4.08 -11.82
N TYR A 92 -10.80 -3.51 -10.65
CA TYR A 92 -9.50 -3.29 -10.05
C TYR A 92 -9.28 -4.25 -8.89
N MET A 93 -8.10 -4.86 -8.83
CA MET A 93 -7.72 -5.69 -7.68
C MET A 93 -7.24 -4.80 -6.54
N TYR A 94 -7.63 -5.09 -5.32
CA TYR A 94 -7.28 -4.27 -4.16
C TYR A 94 -5.92 -4.66 -3.59
N LEU A 95 -5.00 -3.71 -3.52
CA LEU A 95 -3.78 -3.85 -2.73
C LEU A 95 -4.14 -3.57 -1.26
N TYR A 96 -4.30 -4.67 -0.52
CA TYR A 96 -4.79 -4.67 0.86
C TYR A 96 -3.72 -4.22 1.86
N ASP A 97 -2.46 -4.65 1.67
CA ASP A 97 -1.34 -4.31 2.53
C ASP A 97 -0.03 -4.24 1.72
N LEU A 98 0.88 -3.37 2.13
CA LEU A 98 2.22 -3.25 1.56
C LEU A 98 3.22 -2.86 2.64
N LYS A 99 4.18 -3.73 2.91
CA LYS A 99 5.20 -3.55 3.95
C LYS A 99 6.60 -3.81 3.40
N VAL A 100 7.57 -3.05 3.87
CA VAL A 100 8.99 -3.29 3.61
C VAL A 100 9.76 -3.04 4.90
N ASN A 101 10.62 -3.98 5.28
CA ASN A 101 11.51 -3.84 6.44
C ASN A 101 12.31 -2.54 6.37
N PRO A 102 12.47 -1.79 7.49
CA PRO A 102 13.16 -0.50 7.51
C PRO A 102 14.55 -0.53 6.89
N ASP A 103 15.36 -1.54 7.22
CA ASP A 103 16.72 -1.71 6.72
C ASP A 103 16.78 -1.96 5.19
N CYS A 104 15.64 -2.26 4.61
CA CYS A 104 15.47 -2.56 3.18
C CYS A 104 14.69 -1.46 2.44
N ARG A 105 14.22 -0.42 3.12
CA ARG A 105 13.55 0.73 2.49
C ARG A 105 14.53 1.50 1.61
N SER A 106 14.00 2.32 0.70
CA SER A 106 14.78 3.12 -0.27
C SER A 106 15.68 2.33 -1.22
N LYS A 107 15.57 1.00 -1.24
CA LYS A 107 16.28 0.10 -2.16
C LYS A 107 15.41 -0.38 -3.34
N GLY A 108 14.26 0.26 -3.57
CA GLY A 108 13.35 -0.09 -4.68
C GLY A 108 12.43 -1.29 -4.42
N ILE A 109 12.51 -1.94 -3.25
CA ILE A 109 11.74 -3.18 -2.96
C ILE A 109 10.24 -2.96 -3.03
N GLY A 110 9.73 -1.84 -2.49
CA GLY A 110 8.31 -1.51 -2.61
C GLY A 110 7.84 -1.37 -4.06
N ALA A 111 8.66 -0.78 -4.93
CA ALA A 111 8.34 -0.67 -6.36
C ALA A 111 8.36 -2.05 -7.03
N MET A 112 9.32 -2.93 -6.69
CA MET A 112 9.35 -4.31 -7.21
C MET A 112 8.09 -5.10 -6.80
N LEU A 113 7.66 -4.97 -5.54
CA LEU A 113 6.41 -5.56 -5.07
C LEU A 113 5.20 -5.03 -5.85
N LEU A 114 5.11 -3.70 -6.09
CA LEU A 114 4.01 -3.12 -6.87
C LEU A 114 4.01 -3.59 -8.33
N GLU A 115 5.17 -3.75 -8.97
CA GLU A 115 5.24 -4.31 -10.32
C GLU A 115 4.69 -5.74 -10.37
N GLU A 116 5.01 -6.59 -9.37
CA GLU A 116 4.42 -7.93 -9.31
C GLU A 116 2.92 -7.86 -8.99
N CYS A 117 2.45 -6.93 -8.15
CA CYS A 117 1.01 -6.71 -7.91
C CYS A 117 0.26 -6.36 -9.21
N LYS A 118 0.83 -5.50 -10.05
CA LYS A 118 0.25 -5.13 -11.36
C LYS A 118 0.13 -6.34 -12.28
N LYS A 119 1.18 -7.17 -12.33
CA LYS A 119 1.19 -8.41 -13.10
C LYS A 119 0.16 -9.40 -12.57
N VAL A 120 0.14 -9.66 -11.25
CA VAL A 120 -0.84 -10.55 -10.60
C VAL A 120 -2.27 -10.08 -10.90
N ALA A 121 -2.57 -8.79 -10.81
CA ALA A 121 -3.88 -8.26 -11.14
C ALA A 121 -4.25 -8.55 -12.62
N LYS A 122 -3.33 -8.31 -13.55
CA LYS A 122 -3.53 -8.58 -14.97
C LYS A 122 -3.78 -10.07 -15.25
N ASP A 123 -2.96 -10.95 -14.67
CA ASP A 123 -3.06 -12.40 -14.84
C ASP A 123 -4.37 -12.96 -14.27
N ASN A 124 -4.99 -12.26 -13.29
CA ASN A 124 -6.30 -12.59 -12.71
C ASN A 124 -7.48 -11.84 -13.38
N GLY A 125 -7.26 -11.21 -14.55
CA GLY A 125 -8.33 -10.59 -15.35
C GLY A 125 -8.81 -9.22 -14.86
N TYR A 126 -8.05 -8.57 -13.97
CA TYR A 126 -8.30 -7.20 -13.55
C TYR A 126 -7.68 -6.20 -14.53
N ILE A 127 -8.29 -5.02 -14.67
CA ILE A 127 -7.76 -3.95 -15.52
C ILE A 127 -6.68 -3.13 -14.82
N GLY A 128 -6.48 -3.35 -13.51
CA GLY A 128 -5.47 -2.65 -12.74
C GLY A 128 -5.53 -2.94 -11.26
N VAL A 129 -4.86 -2.11 -10.48
CA VAL A 129 -4.73 -2.18 -9.03
C VAL A 129 -5.25 -0.90 -8.41
N TYR A 130 -5.96 -1.00 -7.28
CA TYR A 130 -6.25 0.18 -6.46
C TYR A 130 -5.82 -0.04 -5.02
N THR A 131 -5.58 1.05 -4.30
CA THR A 131 -5.25 1.04 -2.88
C THR A 131 -5.71 2.32 -2.19
N GLN A 132 -5.53 2.38 -0.89
CA GLN A 132 -5.82 3.53 -0.06
C GLN A 132 -4.56 3.97 0.69
N GLY A 133 -4.41 5.28 0.86
CA GLY A 133 -3.38 5.86 1.69
C GLY A 133 -3.95 7.00 2.54
N GLN A 134 -3.61 7.04 3.82
CA GLN A 134 -4.01 8.16 4.67
C GLN A 134 -3.38 9.45 4.16
N ASP A 135 -4.14 10.53 4.17
CA ASP A 135 -3.73 11.86 3.70
C ASP A 135 -2.50 12.42 4.45
N ASN A 136 -2.31 12.01 5.71
CA ASN A 136 -1.16 12.39 6.53
C ASN A 136 0.07 11.49 6.36
N ASN A 137 -0.05 10.39 5.60
CA ASN A 137 1.10 9.58 5.20
C ASN A 137 1.63 10.05 3.84
N LEU A 138 2.16 11.27 3.82
CA LEU A 138 2.66 11.91 2.59
C LEU A 138 3.71 11.05 1.89
N GLY A 139 4.53 10.30 2.66
CA GLY A 139 5.52 9.37 2.10
C GLY A 139 4.90 8.27 1.26
N ALA A 140 3.84 7.62 1.76
CA ALA A 140 3.11 6.59 1.02
C ALA A 140 2.36 7.18 -0.19
N CYS A 141 1.72 8.35 -0.03
CA CYS A 141 1.01 9.01 -1.13
C CYS A 141 1.97 9.34 -2.29
N ARG A 142 3.11 9.94 -2.01
CA ARG A 142 4.17 10.22 -3.01
C ARG A 142 4.70 8.95 -3.66
N PHE A 143 4.84 7.88 -2.87
CA PHE A 143 5.30 6.59 -3.36
C PHE A 143 4.35 6.00 -4.41
N TYR A 144 3.04 5.99 -4.15
CA TYR A 144 2.06 5.50 -5.12
C TYR A 144 2.06 6.32 -6.41
N LEU A 145 2.07 7.65 -6.31
CA LEU A 145 2.16 8.52 -7.49
C LEU A 145 3.43 8.25 -8.30
N LYS A 146 4.59 8.11 -7.63
CA LYS A 146 5.86 7.77 -8.27
C LYS A 146 5.82 6.41 -8.97
N CYS A 147 5.05 5.45 -8.47
CA CYS A 147 4.86 4.14 -9.06
C CYS A 147 3.78 4.10 -10.18
N GLY A 148 3.31 5.28 -10.61
CA GLY A 148 2.38 5.43 -11.73
C GLY A 148 0.91 5.28 -11.37
N PHE A 149 0.56 5.31 -10.09
CA PHE A 149 -0.82 5.42 -9.66
C PHE A 149 -1.32 6.85 -9.81
N GLU A 150 -2.61 7.00 -9.99
CA GLU A 150 -3.31 8.28 -10.06
C GLU A 150 -4.32 8.38 -8.92
N ILE A 151 -4.60 9.60 -8.45
CA ILE A 151 -5.68 9.82 -7.49
C ILE A 151 -7.01 9.57 -8.21
N GLY A 152 -7.88 8.76 -7.60
CA GLY A 152 -9.19 8.44 -8.13
C GLY A 152 -10.34 8.65 -7.15
N GLY A 153 -10.05 9.10 -5.92
CA GLY A 153 -11.07 9.35 -4.92
C GLY A 153 -10.53 9.83 -3.59
N LEU A 154 -11.42 10.35 -2.77
CA LEU A 154 -11.15 10.80 -1.40
C LEU A 154 -12.30 10.40 -0.48
N ASN A 155 -12.01 9.64 0.56
CA ASN A 155 -12.97 9.32 1.63
C ASN A 155 -12.72 10.21 2.84
N THR A 156 -13.63 11.12 3.11
CA THR A 156 -13.54 12.09 4.20
C THR A 156 -14.21 11.64 5.49
N HIS A 157 -14.87 10.47 5.49
CA HIS A 157 -15.68 9.99 6.60
C HIS A 157 -15.20 8.65 7.20
N VAL A 158 -14.21 7.99 6.59
CA VAL A 158 -13.76 6.64 6.97
C VAL A 158 -13.34 6.53 8.44
N TYR A 159 -12.81 7.61 9.01
CA TYR A 159 -12.30 7.62 10.40
C TYR A 159 -13.23 8.30 11.41
N ASN A 160 -14.43 8.73 11.02
CA ASN A 160 -15.36 9.37 11.94
C ASN A 160 -15.71 8.46 13.11
N GLY A 161 -15.65 9.01 14.33
CA GLY A 161 -15.90 8.25 15.58
C GLY A 161 -14.78 7.30 15.99
N THR A 162 -13.61 7.37 15.38
CA THR A 162 -12.41 6.62 15.78
C THR A 162 -11.34 7.51 16.39
N SER A 163 -10.30 6.92 16.95
CA SER A 163 -9.11 7.67 17.42
C SER A 163 -8.34 8.38 16.30
N GLN A 164 -8.67 8.10 15.06
CA GLN A 164 -8.07 8.70 13.86
C GLN A 164 -8.98 9.73 13.19
N GLU A 165 -9.99 10.23 13.90
CA GLU A 165 -10.89 11.27 13.41
C GLU A 165 -10.12 12.44 12.79
N ASN A 166 -10.69 13.04 11.74
CA ASN A 166 -10.10 14.09 10.89
C ASN A 166 -9.06 13.64 9.87
N LYS A 167 -8.60 12.38 9.87
CA LYS A 167 -7.84 11.82 8.76
C LYS A 167 -8.76 11.42 7.62
N LYS A 168 -8.19 11.29 6.43
CA LYS A 168 -8.92 10.91 5.21
C LYS A 168 -8.14 9.82 4.50
N ASP A 169 -8.84 8.99 3.72
CA ASP A 169 -8.20 8.06 2.80
C ASP A 169 -8.27 8.57 1.38
N ILE A 170 -7.12 8.61 0.73
CA ILE A 170 -6.98 8.89 -0.69
C ILE A 170 -6.98 7.56 -1.42
N PHE A 171 -7.83 7.42 -2.44
CA PHE A 171 -7.84 6.26 -3.32
C PHE A 171 -6.87 6.46 -4.47
N PHE A 172 -5.95 5.52 -4.63
CA PHE A 172 -4.97 5.50 -5.70
C PHE A 172 -5.27 4.35 -6.67
N TYR A 173 -5.25 4.61 -7.97
CA TYR A 173 -5.53 3.65 -9.03
C TYR A 173 -4.39 3.55 -10.00
N TYR A 174 -4.04 2.33 -10.39
CA TYR A 174 -3.17 2.06 -11.51
C TYR A 174 -3.93 1.22 -12.53
N THR A 175 -4.00 1.68 -13.79
CA THR A 175 -4.63 0.95 -14.89
C THR A 175 -3.55 0.33 -15.77
N ASN A 176 -3.65 -0.99 -16.01
CA ASN A 176 -2.76 -1.70 -16.93
C ASN A 176 -2.89 -1.11 -18.35
N LYS A 177 -1.77 -0.87 -18.98
CA LYS A 177 -1.70 -0.43 -20.39
C LYS A 177 -1.77 -1.62 -21.31
#